data_174de1be22a34b7afd02783d07938752
#
_entry.id   174de1be22a34b7afd02783d07938752
#
_cell.length_a   1.000
_cell.length_b   1.000
_cell.length_c   1.000
_cell.angle_alpha   90.00
_cell.angle_beta   90.00
_cell.angle_gamma   90.00
#
_symmetry.space_group_name_H-M   'P 1'
#
loop_
_entity.id
_entity.type
_entity.pdbx_description
1 polymer ?
#
loop_
_entity_poly.entity_id
_entity_poly.type
_entity_poly.pdbx_seq_one_letter_code
_entity_poly.pdbx_strand_id
1 'polypeptide(L)'
;MRGRKPRPGSNPDAPLPPDALPRCPAHLSPVAAKEWRRLAKPLYDMGVLSTTDRGALAAYCQSWARWVEAEEKLKETPILIRTPSGYAQQSPWLSIANKQLELMGRYMSDLGLTPVARTRLPASQQQAVKPVTVVRVVFEPPGDLEADGEGGPLEGNGRPL
;
A
#
# COMPACT_ATOMS: atom_id res chain seq x y z
N MET A 1 7.63 -13.17 -29.82
CA MET A 1 8.47 -12.84 -28.64
C MET A 1 8.20 -11.40 -28.24
N ARG A 2 7.72 -11.12 -27.00
CA ARG A 2 7.63 -9.75 -26.46
C ARG A 2 9.02 -9.38 -25.94
N GLY A 3 9.66 -8.38 -26.55
CA GLY A 3 10.92 -7.83 -26.08
C GLY A 3 10.84 -7.32 -24.62
N ARG A 4 12.00 -7.20 -23.98
CA ARG A 4 12.12 -6.64 -22.62
C ARG A 4 11.55 -5.23 -22.62
N LYS A 5 10.59 -4.92 -21.73
CA LYS A 5 10.08 -3.56 -21.53
C LYS A 5 11.26 -2.62 -21.26
N PRO A 6 11.37 -1.46 -21.94
CA PRO A 6 12.41 -0.50 -21.65
C PRO A 6 12.36 -0.10 -20.16
N ARG A 7 13.53 0.08 -19.56
CA ARG A 7 13.60 0.65 -18.21
C ARG A 7 13.06 2.09 -18.31
N PRO A 8 12.12 2.51 -17.44
CA PRO A 8 11.75 3.92 -17.40
C PRO A 8 13.02 4.69 -17.05
N GLY A 9 13.51 5.51 -18.01
CA GLY A 9 14.53 6.50 -17.71
C GLY A 9 13.95 7.49 -16.71
N SER A 10 14.70 7.86 -15.68
CA SER A 10 14.32 9.00 -14.84
C SER A 10 14.44 10.25 -15.72
N ASN A 11 13.32 10.71 -16.26
CA ASN A 11 13.23 12.01 -16.88
C ASN A 11 12.92 13.03 -15.78
N PRO A 12 13.86 13.89 -15.36
CA PRO A 12 13.62 14.90 -14.33
C PRO A 12 12.56 15.93 -14.73
N ASP A 13 12.33 16.09 -16.02
CA ASP A 13 11.38 17.05 -16.60
C ASP A 13 10.00 16.40 -16.88
N ALA A 14 9.77 15.17 -16.46
CA ALA A 14 8.48 14.54 -16.64
C ALA A 14 7.40 15.32 -15.87
N PRO A 15 6.25 15.66 -16.51
CA PRO A 15 5.18 16.35 -15.82
C PRO A 15 4.69 15.53 -14.63
N LEU A 16 4.69 16.14 -13.45
CA LEU A 16 4.15 15.53 -12.25
C LEU A 16 2.62 15.58 -12.30
N PRO A 17 1.93 14.46 -12.09
CA PRO A 17 0.48 14.46 -12.00
C PRO A 17 0.01 15.22 -10.75
N PRO A 18 -1.23 15.78 -10.76
CA PRO A 18 -1.78 16.45 -9.59
C PRO A 18 -1.76 15.55 -8.36
N ASP A 19 -1.21 16.05 -7.25
CA ASP A 19 -1.13 15.34 -5.98
C ASP A 19 -2.48 15.41 -5.25
N ALA A 20 -3.39 14.52 -5.62
CA ALA A 20 -4.68 14.38 -4.97
C ALA A 20 -5.17 12.93 -5.03
N LEU A 21 -5.78 12.48 -3.94
CA LEU A 21 -6.40 11.15 -3.88
C LEU A 21 -7.61 11.09 -4.84
N PRO A 22 -7.60 10.19 -5.83
CA PRO A 22 -8.70 10.08 -6.78
C PRO A 22 -9.98 9.58 -6.11
N ARG A 23 -11.12 10.16 -6.51
CA ARG A 23 -12.44 9.73 -6.04
C ARG A 23 -12.85 8.42 -6.70
N CYS A 24 -13.50 7.55 -5.91
CA CYS A 24 -14.06 6.30 -6.42
C CYS A 24 -15.06 6.58 -7.55
N PRO A 25 -14.92 5.92 -8.72
CA PRO A 25 -15.87 6.05 -9.80
C PRO A 25 -17.26 5.49 -9.43
N ALA A 26 -18.31 6.21 -9.77
CA ALA A 26 -19.68 5.82 -9.43
C ALA A 26 -20.18 4.55 -10.17
N HIS A 27 -19.55 4.20 -11.29
CA HIS A 27 -19.94 3.01 -12.09
C HIS A 27 -19.39 1.69 -11.54
N LEU A 28 -18.54 1.72 -10.51
CA LEU A 28 -18.00 0.48 -9.93
C LEU A 28 -19.09 -0.29 -9.19
N SER A 29 -19.08 -1.62 -9.36
CA SER A 29 -19.94 -2.50 -8.56
C SER A 29 -19.61 -2.39 -7.06
N PRO A 30 -20.51 -2.78 -6.14
CA PRO A 30 -20.26 -2.72 -4.70
C PRO A 30 -18.99 -3.46 -4.28
N VAL A 31 -18.70 -4.62 -4.89
CA VAL A 31 -17.49 -5.41 -4.64
C VAL A 31 -16.24 -4.66 -5.13
N ALA A 32 -16.29 -4.09 -6.34
CA ALA A 32 -15.21 -3.28 -6.88
C ALA A 32 -14.97 -2.01 -6.06
N ALA A 33 -16.02 -1.34 -5.59
CA ALA A 33 -15.92 -0.16 -4.75
C ALA A 33 -15.32 -0.47 -3.36
N LYS A 34 -15.57 -1.66 -2.81
CA LYS A 34 -14.93 -2.13 -1.58
C LYS A 34 -13.42 -2.31 -1.78
N GLU A 35 -13.03 -2.93 -2.90
CA GLU A 35 -11.63 -3.14 -3.26
C GLU A 35 -10.92 -1.81 -3.55
N TRP A 36 -11.59 -0.86 -4.20
CA TRP A 36 -11.10 0.51 -4.38
C TRP A 36 -10.73 1.16 -3.05
N ARG A 37 -11.64 1.13 -2.07
CA ARG A 37 -11.41 1.73 -0.74
C ARG A 37 -10.26 1.09 0.00
N ARG A 38 -10.02 -0.21 -0.22
CA ARG A 38 -8.89 -0.94 0.36
C ARG A 38 -7.55 -0.48 -0.20
N LEU A 39 -7.48 -0.16 -1.50
CA LEU A 39 -6.22 0.09 -2.21
C LEU A 39 -5.90 1.56 -2.43
N ALA A 40 -6.91 2.42 -2.64
CA ALA A 40 -6.68 3.79 -3.08
C ALA A 40 -5.82 4.60 -2.11
N LYS A 41 -6.13 4.55 -0.80
CA LYS A 41 -5.36 5.30 0.19
C LYS A 41 -3.95 4.78 0.36
N PRO A 42 -3.68 3.47 0.55
CA PRO A 42 -2.32 2.95 0.62
C PRO A 42 -1.46 3.27 -0.62
N LEU A 43 -2.03 3.15 -1.82
CA LEU A 43 -1.31 3.46 -3.05
C LEU A 43 -1.00 4.96 -3.20
N TYR A 44 -1.92 5.81 -2.76
CA TYR A 44 -1.70 7.25 -2.72
C TYR A 44 -0.62 7.62 -1.68
N ASP A 45 -0.69 7.06 -0.47
CA ASP A 45 0.28 7.30 0.60
C ASP A 45 1.71 6.83 0.19
N MET A 46 1.80 5.82 -0.68
CA MET A 46 3.07 5.37 -1.30
C MET A 46 3.52 6.24 -2.48
N GLY A 47 2.75 7.25 -2.88
CA GLY A 47 3.05 8.10 -4.04
C GLY A 47 2.89 7.39 -5.40
N VAL A 48 2.24 6.23 -5.43
CA VAL A 48 2.04 5.44 -6.67
C VAL A 48 0.77 5.87 -7.40
N LEU A 49 -0.26 6.28 -6.65
CA LEU A 49 -1.57 6.63 -7.18
C LEU A 49 -1.78 8.13 -7.21
N SER A 50 -2.09 8.65 -8.38
CA SER A 50 -2.50 10.02 -8.61
C SER A 50 -3.91 10.10 -9.21
N THR A 51 -4.43 11.30 -9.41
CA THR A 51 -5.73 11.50 -10.08
C THR A 51 -5.76 10.96 -11.51
N THR A 52 -4.61 10.92 -12.19
CA THR A 52 -4.47 10.40 -13.56
C THR A 52 -4.58 8.88 -13.61
N ASP A 53 -4.19 8.18 -12.54
CA ASP A 53 -4.18 6.72 -12.46
C ASP A 53 -5.53 6.13 -12.07
N ARG A 54 -6.53 7.00 -11.86
CA ARG A 54 -7.90 6.63 -11.49
C ARG A 54 -8.49 5.55 -12.39
N GLY A 55 -8.25 5.63 -13.70
CA GLY A 55 -8.76 4.65 -14.67
C GLY A 55 -8.14 3.27 -14.51
N ALA A 56 -6.83 3.21 -14.30
CA ALA A 56 -6.11 1.94 -14.12
C ALA A 56 -6.55 1.21 -12.85
N LEU A 57 -6.67 1.94 -11.73
CA LEU A 57 -7.16 1.36 -10.48
C LEU A 57 -8.62 0.93 -10.59
N ALA A 58 -9.49 1.70 -11.27
CA ALA A 58 -10.88 1.32 -11.50
C ALA A 58 -11.00 0.04 -12.32
N ALA A 59 -10.19 -0.10 -13.37
CA ALA A 59 -10.16 -1.30 -14.20
C ALA A 59 -9.70 -2.54 -13.41
N TYR A 60 -8.68 -2.39 -12.56
CA TYR A 60 -8.26 -3.44 -11.63
C TYR A 60 -9.41 -3.86 -10.70
N CYS A 61 -10.04 -2.90 -10.02
CA CYS A 61 -11.13 -3.19 -9.07
C CYS A 61 -12.34 -3.85 -9.75
N GLN A 62 -12.67 -3.44 -10.98
CA GLN A 62 -13.75 -4.06 -11.73
C GLN A 62 -13.39 -5.48 -12.19
N SER A 63 -12.13 -5.72 -12.57
CA SER A 63 -11.65 -7.06 -12.89
C SER A 63 -11.68 -7.97 -11.65
N TRP A 64 -11.28 -7.45 -10.50
CA TRP A 64 -11.40 -8.14 -9.21
C TRP A 64 -12.84 -8.56 -8.91
N ALA A 65 -13.81 -7.66 -9.07
CA ALA A 65 -15.21 -7.95 -8.79
C ALA A 65 -15.78 -9.04 -9.72
N ARG A 66 -15.43 -8.98 -11.01
CA ARG A 66 -15.84 -10.01 -11.98
C ARG A 66 -15.19 -11.35 -11.73
N TRP A 67 -13.94 -11.36 -11.29
CA TRP A 67 -13.25 -12.58 -10.88
C TRP A 67 -13.94 -13.22 -9.69
N VAL A 68 -14.23 -12.44 -8.63
CA VAL A 68 -14.97 -12.93 -7.45
C VAL A 68 -16.32 -13.52 -7.84
N GLU A 69 -17.10 -12.83 -8.67
CA GLU A 69 -18.38 -13.32 -9.17
C GLU A 69 -18.23 -14.65 -9.95
N ALA A 70 -17.22 -14.73 -10.82
CA ALA A 70 -16.98 -15.95 -11.59
C ALA A 70 -16.58 -17.13 -10.70
N GLU A 71 -15.77 -16.90 -9.67
CA GLU A 71 -15.37 -17.92 -8.69
C GLU A 71 -16.58 -18.38 -7.83
N GLU A 72 -17.47 -17.46 -7.44
CA GLU A 72 -18.71 -17.81 -6.76
C GLU A 72 -19.59 -18.71 -7.63
N LYS A 73 -19.75 -18.38 -8.91
CA LYS A 73 -20.51 -19.18 -9.87
C LYS A 73 -19.88 -20.55 -10.15
N LEU A 74 -18.55 -20.65 -10.14
CA LEU A 74 -17.84 -21.91 -10.31
C LEU A 74 -17.99 -22.87 -9.11
N LYS A 75 -18.33 -22.37 -7.92
CA LYS A 75 -18.67 -23.22 -6.77
C LYS A 75 -20.03 -23.89 -6.94
N GLU A 76 -20.95 -23.25 -7.66
CA GLU A 76 -22.33 -23.72 -7.89
C GLU A 76 -22.45 -24.56 -9.16
N THR A 77 -21.53 -24.39 -10.13
CA THR A 77 -21.61 -24.97 -11.47
C THR A 77 -20.42 -25.88 -11.76
N PRO A 78 -20.61 -27.01 -12.45
CA PRO A 78 -19.48 -27.87 -12.82
C PRO A 78 -18.56 -27.17 -13.82
N ILE A 79 -17.25 -27.49 -13.73
CA ILE A 79 -16.23 -26.96 -14.65
C ILE A 79 -16.50 -27.37 -16.10
N LEU A 80 -17.03 -28.60 -16.30
CA LEU A 80 -17.45 -29.11 -17.60
C LEU A 80 -18.97 -29.20 -17.63
N ILE A 81 -19.56 -28.56 -18.59
CA ILE A 81 -21.02 -28.64 -18.90
C ILE A 81 -21.25 -29.43 -20.18
N ARG A 82 -22.32 -30.20 -20.19
CA ARG A 82 -22.77 -30.89 -21.45
C ARG A 82 -23.79 -30.03 -22.16
N THR A 83 -23.51 -29.77 -23.43
CA THR A 83 -24.49 -29.13 -24.31
C THR A 83 -25.67 -30.09 -24.60
N PRO A 84 -26.83 -29.59 -25.07
CA PRO A 84 -27.95 -30.44 -25.48
C PRO A 84 -27.58 -31.47 -26.54
N SER A 85 -26.56 -31.20 -27.36
CA SER A 85 -26.01 -32.14 -28.36
C SER A 85 -25.05 -33.20 -27.75
N GLY A 86 -24.86 -33.24 -26.43
CA GLY A 86 -24.00 -34.21 -25.76
C GLY A 86 -22.51 -33.84 -25.72
N TYR A 87 -22.13 -32.74 -26.36
CA TYR A 87 -20.73 -32.28 -26.37
C TYR A 87 -20.33 -31.72 -25.03
N ALA A 88 -19.13 -32.09 -24.51
CA ALA A 88 -18.57 -31.54 -23.29
C ALA A 88 -17.88 -30.20 -23.56
N GLN A 89 -18.36 -29.16 -22.93
CA GLN A 89 -17.82 -27.79 -23.04
C GLN A 89 -17.37 -27.27 -21.67
N GLN A 90 -16.32 -26.49 -21.70
CA GLN A 90 -15.84 -25.79 -20.49
C GLN A 90 -16.85 -24.72 -20.04
N SER A 91 -17.05 -24.59 -18.74
CA SER A 91 -17.91 -23.55 -18.19
C SER A 91 -17.46 -22.15 -18.66
N PRO A 92 -18.36 -21.29 -19.14
CA PRO A 92 -18.05 -19.90 -19.47
C PRO A 92 -17.45 -19.13 -18.30
N TRP A 93 -17.86 -19.45 -17.07
CA TRP A 93 -17.36 -18.81 -15.87
C TRP A 93 -15.85 -19.04 -15.67
N LEU A 94 -15.34 -20.23 -16.03
CA LEU A 94 -13.90 -20.50 -15.95
C LEU A 94 -13.11 -19.63 -16.94
N SER A 95 -13.64 -19.43 -18.15
CA SER A 95 -13.02 -18.53 -19.13
C SER A 95 -13.01 -17.07 -18.64
N ILE A 96 -14.09 -16.63 -18.01
CA ILE A 96 -14.18 -15.29 -17.41
C ILE A 96 -13.17 -15.17 -16.28
N ALA A 97 -13.11 -16.12 -15.33
CA ALA A 97 -12.18 -16.10 -14.21
C ALA A 97 -10.73 -15.99 -14.69
N ASN A 98 -10.32 -16.86 -15.61
CA ASN A 98 -8.96 -16.86 -16.17
C ASN A 98 -8.64 -15.53 -16.87
N LYS A 99 -9.60 -14.96 -17.61
CA LYS A 99 -9.42 -13.68 -18.30
C LYS A 99 -9.25 -12.52 -17.31
N GLN A 100 -10.04 -12.51 -16.24
CA GLN A 100 -9.92 -11.46 -15.22
C GLN A 100 -8.61 -11.59 -14.45
N LEU A 101 -8.12 -12.81 -14.12
CA LEU A 101 -6.81 -13.03 -13.50
C LEU A 101 -5.68 -12.49 -14.39
N GLU A 102 -5.72 -12.74 -15.69
CA GLU A 102 -4.74 -12.19 -16.64
C GLU A 102 -4.72 -10.66 -16.63
N LEU A 103 -5.91 -10.03 -16.68
CA LEU A 103 -6.04 -8.58 -16.65
C LEU A 103 -5.54 -8.00 -15.33
N MET A 104 -5.93 -8.60 -14.20
CA MET A 104 -5.46 -8.18 -12.88
C MET A 104 -3.93 -8.25 -12.77
N GLY A 105 -3.30 -9.32 -13.27
CA GLY A 105 -1.85 -9.46 -13.28
C GLY A 105 -1.14 -8.31 -14.00
N ARG A 106 -1.73 -7.80 -15.10
CA ARG A 106 -1.22 -6.62 -15.82
C ARG A 106 -1.38 -5.36 -14.99
N TYR A 107 -2.57 -5.07 -14.48
CA TYR A 107 -2.83 -3.89 -13.64
C TYR A 107 -2.03 -3.91 -12.35
N MET A 108 -1.85 -5.07 -11.71
CA MET A 108 -1.01 -5.22 -10.53
C MET A 108 0.45 -4.85 -10.82
N SER A 109 0.95 -5.20 -12.00
CA SER A 109 2.29 -4.82 -12.44
C SER A 109 2.39 -3.31 -12.69
N ASP A 110 1.36 -2.72 -13.31
CA ASP A 110 1.36 -1.29 -13.67
C ASP A 110 1.16 -0.39 -12.44
N LEU A 111 0.35 -0.83 -11.47
CA LEU A 111 0.08 -0.13 -10.21
C LEU A 111 1.09 -0.41 -9.09
N GLY A 112 2.15 -1.17 -9.36
CA GLY A 112 3.15 -1.48 -8.34
C GLY A 112 2.64 -2.35 -7.19
N LEU A 113 1.55 -3.11 -7.39
CA LEU A 113 0.97 -3.97 -6.36
C LEU A 113 1.81 -5.22 -6.06
N THR A 114 2.69 -5.61 -6.98
CA THR A 114 3.60 -6.73 -6.76
C THR A 114 4.95 -6.27 -6.19
N PRO A 115 5.66 -7.08 -5.38
CA PRO A 115 6.99 -6.73 -4.88
C PRO A 115 7.97 -6.36 -5.99
N VAL A 116 7.99 -7.13 -7.09
CA VAL A 116 8.86 -6.87 -8.25
C VAL A 116 8.48 -5.57 -8.98
N ALA A 117 7.19 -5.23 -9.06
CA ALA A 117 6.77 -3.98 -9.68
C ALA A 117 7.21 -2.77 -8.84
N ARG A 118 7.16 -2.89 -7.52
CA ARG A 118 7.60 -1.82 -6.60
C ARG A 118 9.08 -1.48 -6.74
N THR A 119 9.95 -2.44 -6.99
CA THR A 119 11.39 -2.18 -7.23
C THR A 119 11.68 -1.38 -8.50
N ARG A 120 10.68 -1.25 -9.40
CA ARG A 120 10.79 -0.48 -10.64
C ARG A 120 10.28 0.96 -10.51
N LEU A 121 9.62 1.28 -9.40
CA LEU A 121 9.15 2.63 -9.13
C LEU A 121 10.35 3.55 -8.84
N PRO A 122 10.33 4.81 -9.31
CA PRO A 122 11.40 5.76 -9.02
C PRO A 122 11.54 5.98 -7.51
N ALA A 123 12.77 6.20 -7.05
CA ALA A 123 13.08 6.39 -5.63
C ALA A 123 12.30 7.55 -4.99
N SER A 124 11.93 8.56 -5.77
CA SER A 124 11.08 9.69 -5.34
C SER A 124 9.68 9.26 -4.91
N GLN A 125 9.16 8.17 -5.49
CA GLN A 125 7.87 7.60 -5.10
C GLN A 125 8.00 6.62 -3.92
N GLN A 126 9.19 6.06 -3.69
CA GLN A 126 9.46 5.18 -2.56
C GLN A 126 9.66 5.95 -1.23
N GLN A 127 9.96 7.24 -1.30
CA GLN A 127 10.24 8.08 -0.13
C GLN A 127 9.00 8.73 0.50
N ALA A 128 7.80 8.47 0.02
CA ALA A 128 6.56 8.96 0.63
C ALA A 128 6.19 8.24 1.94
N VAL A 129 7.06 7.36 2.45
CA VAL A 129 7.01 6.93 3.85
C VAL A 129 7.40 8.15 4.68
N LYS A 130 6.42 8.82 5.28
CA LYS A 130 6.66 9.90 6.23
C LYS A 130 7.73 9.43 7.22
N PRO A 131 8.82 10.19 7.41
CA PRO A 131 9.84 9.79 8.36
C PRO A 131 9.14 9.63 9.71
N VAL A 132 9.30 8.46 10.31
CA VAL A 132 8.88 8.26 11.70
C VAL A 132 9.67 9.28 12.52
N THR A 133 8.95 10.25 13.08
CA THR A 133 9.58 11.22 14.00
C THR A 133 10.03 10.41 15.21
N VAL A 134 11.32 10.10 15.26
CA VAL A 134 11.92 9.49 16.44
C VAL A 134 12.01 10.60 17.48
N VAL A 135 11.09 10.59 18.43
CA VAL A 135 11.19 11.43 19.61
C VAL A 135 12.31 10.85 20.47
N ARG A 136 13.46 11.50 20.46
CA ARG A 136 14.56 11.19 21.37
C ARG A 136 14.19 11.74 22.75
N VAL A 137 13.73 10.88 23.64
CA VAL A 137 13.54 11.24 25.05
C VAL A 137 14.93 11.28 25.69
N VAL A 138 15.41 12.47 25.97
CA VAL A 138 16.62 12.67 26.75
C VAL A 138 16.19 12.69 28.21
N PHE A 139 16.55 11.66 28.98
CA PHE A 139 16.43 11.67 30.42
C PHE A 139 17.64 12.46 30.97
N GLU A 140 17.40 13.66 31.45
CA GLU A 140 18.35 14.32 32.33
C GLU A 140 18.27 13.66 33.72
N PRO A 141 19.36 13.14 34.26
CA PRO A 141 19.36 12.68 35.64
C PRO A 141 19.02 13.86 36.56
N PRO A 142 18.28 13.65 37.66
CA PRO A 142 18.06 14.71 38.64
C PRO A 142 19.40 15.27 39.09
N GLY A 143 19.56 16.59 38.94
CA GLY A 143 20.76 17.28 39.38
C GLY A 143 20.99 16.96 40.84
N ASP A 144 22.25 16.67 41.19
CA ASP A 144 22.69 16.50 42.56
C ASP A 144 22.21 17.71 43.35
N LEU A 145 21.31 17.46 44.30
CA LEU A 145 20.93 18.46 45.29
C LEU A 145 22.18 18.76 46.06
N GLU A 146 22.78 19.91 45.79
CA GLU A 146 23.85 20.46 46.65
C GLU A 146 23.30 20.50 48.06
N ALA A 147 23.89 19.67 48.92
CA ALA A 147 23.65 19.70 50.35
C ALA A 147 24.35 20.94 50.91
N ASP A 148 23.60 22.03 51.02
CA ASP A 148 24.01 23.16 51.81
C ASP A 148 24.09 22.72 53.29
N GLY A 149 25.25 22.21 53.67
CA GLY A 149 25.64 21.90 55.03
C GLY A 149 26.41 23.09 55.62
N GLU A 150 25.71 24.12 56.03
CA GLU A 150 26.29 25.06 57.00
C GLU A 150 26.55 24.33 58.32
N GLY A 151 27.79 23.87 58.49
CA GLY A 151 28.37 23.47 59.79
C GLY A 151 29.20 24.59 60.30
N GLY A 152 28.64 25.50 61.07
CA GLY A 152 29.38 26.54 61.83
C GLY A 152 30.32 25.92 62.83
N PRO A 153 31.44 26.59 63.14
CA PRO A 153 32.42 26.10 64.05
C PRO A 153 31.93 26.18 65.53
N LEU A 154 31.87 25.07 66.20
CA LEU A 154 31.72 25.03 67.67
C LEU A 154 33.02 25.35 68.31
N GLU A 155 33.12 26.57 68.81
CA GLU A 155 34.08 26.96 69.83
C GLU A 155 33.82 26.13 71.09
N GLY A 156 34.73 25.26 71.45
CA GLY A 156 34.78 24.54 72.70
C GLY A 156 35.89 25.08 73.57
N ASN A 157 35.46 25.92 74.44
CA ASN A 157 36.29 26.48 75.51
C ASN A 157 36.44 25.45 76.61
N GLY A 158 37.63 25.30 77.13
CA GLY A 158 37.63 24.77 78.45
C GLY A 158 38.79 23.99 78.98
N ARG A 159 39.77 24.51 79.42
CA ARG A 159 40.64 24.53 80.59
C ARG A 159 40.92 23.22 81.37
N PRO A 160 42.02 23.28 82.10
CA PRO A 160 42.91 22.17 82.42
C PRO A 160 42.71 21.64 83.85
N LEU A 161 43.20 20.46 84.05
CA LEU A 161 44.06 20.09 85.24
C LEU A 161 44.68 18.72 84.99
#